data_a367f82cc47a22190f2640e3bb9fdac8
#
_entry.id   a367f82cc47a22190f2640e3bb9fdac8
#
_cell.length_a   1.000
_cell.length_b   1.000
_cell.length_c   1.000
_cell.angle_alpha   90.00
_cell.angle_beta   90.00
_cell.angle_gamma   90.00
#
_symmetry.space_group_name_H-M   'P 1'
#
loop_
_entity.id
_entity.type
_entity.pdbx_description
1 polymer ?
#
loop_
_entity_poly.entity_id
_entity_poly.type
_entity_poly.pdbx_seq_one_letter_code
_entity_poly.pdbx_strand_id
1 'polypeptide(L)'
;YPYEKAVSDGYLNDYEVLKVRTGVQIDGLKGADISDEEREKLYLEGIDPDDIDYEGTDLEKIFTNKDTNRKILMELMERGIMDESGTIPGKTIVFCTNQNHAEFMKNLLDEMYPQYGGRLGEVITSRMERVHGKRGLLDQFKNHDFPRIAFSVDMLDTGIDIREIVNLVFAKRVRY
;
A
#
# COMPACT_ATOMS: atom_id res chain seq x y z
N TYR A 1 25.19 6.71 15.74
CA TYR A 1 24.27 7.33 16.70
C TYR A 1 23.06 6.41 16.85
N PRO A 2 22.84 5.77 18.02
CA PRO A 2 21.77 4.81 18.20
C PRO A 2 20.38 5.42 17.99
N TYR A 3 19.44 4.63 17.45
CA TYR A 3 18.07 5.07 17.18
C TYR A 3 17.36 5.59 18.45
N GLU A 4 17.41 4.80 19.53
CA GLU A 4 16.76 5.16 20.80
C GLU A 4 17.25 6.50 21.34
N LYS A 5 18.55 6.77 21.16
CA LYS A 5 19.12 8.04 21.56
C LYS A 5 18.66 9.19 20.67
N ALA A 6 18.52 8.96 19.36
CA ALA A 6 18.02 9.96 18.44
C ALA A 6 16.56 10.33 18.72
N VAL A 7 15.74 9.35 19.12
CA VAL A 7 14.34 9.57 19.57
C VAL A 7 14.32 10.34 20.88
N SER A 8 15.12 9.92 21.89
CA SER A 8 15.15 10.59 23.20
C SER A 8 15.67 12.03 23.13
N ASP A 9 16.57 12.31 22.21
CA ASP A 9 17.13 13.64 21.98
C ASP A 9 16.26 14.52 21.04
N GLY A 10 15.13 13.98 20.55
CA GLY A 10 14.15 14.69 19.70
C GLY A 10 14.56 14.87 18.23
N TYR A 11 15.59 14.17 17.76
CA TYR A 11 16.02 14.20 16.36
C TYR A 11 15.20 13.30 15.45
N LEU A 12 14.61 12.23 16.00
CA LEU A 12 13.73 11.29 15.29
C LEU A 12 12.44 11.10 16.08
N ASN A 13 11.36 10.87 15.36
CA ASN A 13 10.10 10.43 15.94
C ASN A 13 10.16 8.93 16.25
N ASP A 14 9.50 8.51 17.31
CA ASP A 14 9.26 7.12 17.56
C ASP A 14 8.21 6.56 16.59
N TYR A 15 8.18 5.25 16.40
CA TYR A 15 7.23 4.59 15.51
C TYR A 15 6.62 3.36 16.15
N GLU A 16 5.38 3.08 15.79
CA GLU A 16 4.68 1.85 16.13
C GLU A 16 4.52 0.96 14.89
N VAL A 17 4.78 -0.33 15.03
CA VAL A 17 4.65 -1.30 13.94
C VAL A 17 3.39 -2.14 14.12
N LEU A 18 2.42 -1.95 13.22
CA LEU A 18 1.25 -2.80 13.11
C LEU A 18 1.48 -3.86 12.04
N LYS A 19 1.53 -5.14 12.42
CA LYS A 19 1.65 -6.26 11.50
C LYS A 19 0.27 -6.84 11.19
N VAL A 20 -0.20 -6.62 9.97
CA VAL A 20 -1.43 -7.25 9.46
C VAL A 20 -1.05 -8.56 8.79
N ARG A 21 -1.61 -9.68 9.27
CA ARG A 21 -1.40 -11.00 8.70
C ARG A 21 -2.70 -11.51 8.08
N THR A 22 -2.62 -12.00 6.86
CA THR A 22 -3.70 -12.75 6.21
C THR A 22 -3.38 -14.24 6.27
N GLY A 23 -4.41 -15.13 6.26
CA GLY A 23 -4.21 -16.57 6.32
C GLY A 23 -3.28 -17.09 5.22
N VAL A 24 -3.40 -16.53 4.04
CA VAL A 24 -2.59 -16.85 2.87
C VAL A 24 -1.09 -16.56 3.07
N GLN A 25 -0.75 -15.50 3.78
CA GLN A 25 0.66 -15.16 4.08
C GLN A 25 1.30 -16.09 5.11
N ILE A 26 0.48 -16.78 5.92
CA ILE A 26 0.97 -17.65 7.01
C ILE A 26 1.33 -19.02 6.48
N ASP A 27 0.49 -19.61 5.64
CA ASP A 27 0.55 -21.04 5.30
C ASP A 27 1.17 -21.35 3.93
N GLY A 28 1.38 -20.34 3.06
CA GLY A 28 1.68 -20.57 1.64
C GLY A 28 0.46 -21.22 0.94
N LEU A 29 0.38 -21.13 -0.38
CA LEU A 29 -0.65 -21.85 -1.13
C LEU A 29 0.01 -22.94 -1.97
N LYS A 30 -0.54 -24.15 -1.86
CA LYS A 30 -0.33 -25.20 -2.84
C LYS A 30 -1.54 -25.22 -3.77
N GLY A 31 -1.34 -25.53 -5.05
CA GLY A 31 -2.44 -25.62 -6.02
C GLY A 31 -3.62 -26.50 -5.55
N ALA A 32 -3.37 -27.46 -4.64
CA ALA A 32 -4.37 -28.31 -4.03
C ALA A 32 -5.29 -27.60 -3.01
N ASP A 33 -4.88 -26.43 -2.51
CA ASP A 33 -5.60 -25.69 -1.45
C ASP A 33 -6.47 -24.56 -2.02
N ILE A 34 -6.50 -24.41 -3.36
CA ILE A 34 -7.27 -23.38 -4.05
C ILE A 34 -8.70 -23.88 -4.26
N SER A 35 -9.70 -23.10 -3.84
CA SER A 35 -11.10 -23.42 -4.07
C SER A 35 -11.47 -23.44 -5.55
N ASP A 36 -12.52 -24.19 -5.94
CA ASP A 36 -12.96 -24.28 -7.33
C ASP A 36 -13.31 -22.92 -7.93
N GLU A 37 -13.85 -21.99 -7.14
CA GLU A 37 -14.17 -20.63 -7.58
C GLU A 37 -12.92 -19.79 -7.85
N GLU A 38 -11.88 -19.99 -7.06
CA GLU A 38 -10.58 -19.33 -7.25
C GLU A 38 -9.82 -19.91 -8.43
N ARG A 39 -9.92 -21.24 -8.64
CA ARG A 39 -9.36 -21.91 -9.82
C ARG A 39 -9.95 -21.35 -11.12
N GLU A 40 -11.27 -21.17 -11.16
CA GLU A 40 -11.95 -20.63 -12.35
C GLU A 40 -11.51 -19.18 -12.64
N LYS A 41 -11.32 -18.36 -11.61
CA LYS A 41 -10.79 -16.99 -11.78
C LYS A 41 -9.36 -16.99 -12.31
N LEU A 42 -8.50 -17.89 -11.83
CA LEU A 42 -7.12 -18.01 -12.31
C LEU A 42 -7.08 -18.45 -13.79
N TYR A 43 -7.92 -19.40 -14.19
CA TYR A 43 -8.05 -19.79 -15.59
C TYR A 43 -8.49 -18.64 -16.50
N LEU A 44 -9.42 -17.80 -16.04
CA LEU A 44 -9.87 -16.61 -16.77
C LEU A 44 -8.76 -15.57 -16.93
N GLU A 45 -7.81 -15.52 -15.98
CA GLU A 45 -6.63 -14.67 -16.02
C GLU A 45 -5.45 -15.30 -16.78
N GLY A 46 -5.63 -16.50 -17.34
CA GLY A 46 -4.61 -17.21 -18.11
C GLY A 46 -3.53 -17.89 -17.26
N ILE A 47 -3.83 -18.15 -15.99
CA ILE A 47 -2.93 -18.81 -15.05
C ILE A 47 -3.44 -20.22 -14.79
N ASP A 48 -2.60 -21.23 -15.01
CA ASP A 48 -2.94 -22.61 -14.68
C ASP A 48 -2.77 -22.86 -13.17
N PRO A 49 -3.85 -23.16 -12.43
CA PRO A 49 -3.75 -23.39 -10.99
C PRO A 49 -2.89 -24.60 -10.60
N ASP A 50 -2.68 -25.54 -11.50
CA ASP A 50 -1.86 -26.74 -11.23
C ASP A 50 -0.35 -26.48 -11.41
N ASP A 51 0.03 -25.39 -12.10
CA ASP A 51 1.40 -24.91 -12.18
C ASP A 51 1.82 -24.08 -10.96
N ILE A 52 0.91 -23.91 -10.00
CA ILE A 52 1.13 -23.12 -8.82
C ILE A 52 1.78 -23.98 -7.72
N ASP A 53 3.12 -24.01 -7.71
CA ASP A 53 3.88 -24.47 -6.54
C ASP A 53 4.63 -23.27 -5.94
N TYR A 54 3.99 -22.62 -4.94
CA TYR A 54 4.48 -21.35 -4.42
C TYR A 54 5.30 -21.51 -3.16
N GLU A 55 6.60 -21.40 -3.29
CA GLU A 55 7.44 -20.89 -2.23
C GLU A 55 7.29 -19.35 -2.19
N GLY A 56 6.50 -18.85 -1.29
CA GLY A 56 6.40 -17.49 -0.74
C GLY A 56 6.68 -16.23 -1.60
N THR A 57 7.34 -16.35 -2.74
CA THR A 57 7.76 -15.22 -3.60
C THR A 57 6.82 -14.96 -4.77
N ASP A 58 6.10 -15.97 -5.24
CA ASP A 58 5.15 -15.85 -6.34
C ASP A 58 3.74 -15.48 -5.86
N LEU A 59 3.48 -15.62 -4.56
CA LEU A 59 2.28 -15.10 -3.90
C LEU A 59 2.05 -13.60 -4.13
N GLU A 60 3.12 -12.82 -4.31
CA GLU A 60 3.03 -11.39 -4.64
C GLU A 60 2.43 -11.15 -6.05
N LYS A 61 2.54 -12.12 -6.96
CA LYS A 61 2.04 -11.97 -8.34
C LYS A 61 0.56 -12.31 -8.48
N ILE A 62 0.05 -13.20 -7.62
CA ILE A 62 -1.34 -13.70 -7.70
C ILE A 62 -2.25 -12.96 -6.75
N PHE A 63 -1.73 -12.56 -5.61
CA PHE A 63 -2.51 -11.83 -4.62
C PHE A 63 -2.41 -10.31 -4.77
N THR A 64 -2.79 -9.83 -5.90
CA THR A 64 -3.74 -8.73 -5.96
C THR A 64 -5.10 -9.24 -5.45
N ASN A 65 -5.09 -10.12 -4.45
CA ASN A 65 -6.33 -10.61 -3.85
C ASN A 65 -7.06 -9.40 -3.30
N LYS A 66 -8.20 -9.11 -3.91
CA LYS A 66 -9.06 -7.97 -3.56
C LYS A 66 -9.30 -7.93 -2.05
N ASP A 67 -9.43 -9.08 -1.41
CA ASP A 67 -9.72 -9.19 0.02
C ASP A 67 -8.51 -8.85 0.90
N THR A 68 -7.30 -9.27 0.51
CA THR A 68 -6.07 -8.89 1.22
C THR A 68 -5.82 -7.38 1.12
N ASN A 69 -5.93 -6.83 -0.07
CA ASN A 69 -5.72 -5.40 -0.28
C ASN A 69 -6.84 -4.57 0.36
N ARG A 70 -8.08 -5.05 0.33
CA ARG A 70 -9.21 -4.46 1.06
C ARG A 70 -8.91 -4.40 2.56
N LYS A 71 -8.41 -5.49 3.14
CA LYS A 71 -8.05 -5.53 4.56
C LYS A 71 -6.93 -4.55 4.89
N ILE A 72 -5.90 -4.43 4.06
CA ILE A 72 -4.83 -3.44 4.24
C ILE A 72 -5.41 -2.02 4.29
N LEU A 73 -6.29 -1.68 3.34
CA LEU A 73 -6.92 -0.36 3.30
C LEU A 73 -7.86 -0.12 4.50
N MET A 74 -8.63 -1.13 4.91
CA MET A 74 -9.48 -1.04 6.10
C MET A 74 -8.65 -0.78 7.36
N GLU A 75 -7.58 -1.53 7.57
CA GLU A 75 -6.69 -1.35 8.72
C GLU A 75 -6.06 0.06 8.73
N LEU A 76 -5.66 0.58 7.57
CA LEU A 76 -5.18 1.95 7.47
C LEU A 76 -6.27 2.96 7.86
N MET A 77 -7.48 2.80 7.33
CA MET A 77 -8.59 3.73 7.57
C MET A 77 -9.15 3.66 8.98
N GLU A 78 -9.01 2.54 9.69
CA GLU A 78 -9.52 2.34 11.04
C GLU A 78 -8.46 2.57 12.13
N ARG A 79 -7.21 2.22 11.86
CA ARG A 79 -6.14 2.15 12.86
C ARG A 79 -4.91 3.00 12.53
N GLY A 80 -4.86 3.60 11.33
CA GLY A 80 -3.81 4.55 10.98
C GLY A 80 -3.86 5.79 11.86
N ILE A 81 -2.76 6.52 11.92
CA ILE A 81 -2.72 7.84 12.54
C ILE A 81 -3.59 8.76 11.69
N MET A 82 -4.63 9.29 12.32
CA MET A 82 -5.61 10.17 11.69
C MET A 82 -5.09 11.61 11.61
N ASP A 83 -5.72 12.41 10.78
CA ASP A 83 -5.52 13.85 10.75
C ASP A 83 -6.11 14.53 12.02
N GLU A 84 -5.98 15.83 12.11
CA GLU A 84 -6.49 16.61 13.25
C GLU A 84 -8.00 16.49 13.45
N SER A 85 -8.75 16.17 12.38
CA SER A 85 -10.22 15.94 12.46
C SER A 85 -10.57 14.57 13.05
N GLY A 86 -9.62 13.63 13.07
CA GLY A 86 -9.82 12.26 13.51
C GLY A 86 -10.70 11.41 12.56
N THR A 87 -10.95 11.88 11.34
CA THR A 87 -11.90 11.23 10.41
C THR A 87 -11.25 10.55 9.23
N ILE A 88 -10.10 11.03 8.81
CA ILE A 88 -9.34 10.46 7.68
C ILE A 88 -7.87 10.26 8.08
N PRO A 89 -7.17 9.29 7.49
CA PRO A 89 -5.75 9.11 7.75
C PRO A 89 -4.97 10.40 7.43
N GLY A 90 -3.98 10.69 8.26
CA GLY A 90 -2.96 11.67 7.93
C GLY A 90 -2.19 11.26 6.67
N LYS A 91 -1.24 12.08 6.24
CA LYS A 91 -0.44 11.77 5.04
C LYS A 91 0.18 10.37 5.14
N THR A 92 -0.09 9.55 4.14
CA THR A 92 0.24 8.12 4.11
C THR A 92 0.93 7.76 2.82
N ILE A 93 2.00 6.94 2.91
CA ILE A 93 2.57 6.27 1.74
C ILE A 93 2.23 4.79 1.82
N VAL A 94 1.68 4.24 0.73
CA VAL A 94 1.47 2.81 0.54
C VAL A 94 2.46 2.31 -0.51
N PHE A 95 3.41 1.50 -0.09
CA PHE A 95 4.41 0.89 -0.96
C PHE A 95 3.85 -0.34 -1.64
N CYS A 96 3.70 -0.27 -2.95
CA CYS A 96 3.14 -1.32 -3.81
C CYS A 96 4.25 -2.10 -4.54
N THR A 97 3.93 -3.30 -5.00
CA THR A 97 4.88 -4.19 -5.68
C THR A 97 5.25 -3.67 -7.08
N ASN A 98 4.27 -3.17 -7.83
CA ASN A 98 4.43 -2.65 -9.19
C ASN A 98 3.33 -1.63 -9.52
N GLN A 99 3.40 -1.05 -10.72
CA GLN A 99 2.45 -0.05 -11.19
C GLN A 99 1.00 -0.54 -11.19
N ASN A 100 0.75 -1.75 -11.70
CA ASN A 100 -0.60 -2.33 -11.75
C ASN A 100 -1.18 -2.51 -10.34
N HIS A 101 -0.34 -2.92 -9.38
CA HIS A 101 -0.76 -3.04 -7.98
C HIS A 101 -1.11 -1.67 -7.38
N ALA A 102 -0.34 -0.64 -7.66
CA ALA A 102 -0.63 0.72 -7.17
C ALA A 102 -1.96 1.25 -7.73
N GLU A 103 -2.20 1.06 -9.03
CA GLU A 103 -3.47 1.43 -9.68
C GLU A 103 -4.64 0.61 -9.15
N PHE A 104 -4.45 -0.69 -8.92
CA PHE A 104 -5.47 -1.55 -8.32
C PHE A 104 -5.83 -1.08 -6.90
N MET A 105 -4.85 -0.80 -6.05
CA MET A 105 -5.05 -0.30 -4.69
C MET A 105 -5.81 1.03 -4.67
N LYS A 106 -5.44 1.94 -5.57
CA LYS A 106 -6.12 3.23 -5.73
C LYS A 106 -7.59 3.05 -6.13
N ASN A 107 -7.87 2.21 -7.14
CA ASN A 107 -9.22 1.94 -7.58
C ASN A 107 -10.07 1.25 -6.48
N LEU A 108 -9.46 0.34 -5.74
CA LEU A 108 -10.10 -0.32 -4.62
C LEU A 108 -10.43 0.66 -3.48
N LEU A 109 -9.54 1.60 -3.19
CA LEU A 109 -9.79 2.67 -2.23
C LEU A 109 -11.00 3.51 -2.63
N ASP A 110 -11.09 3.89 -3.91
CA ASP A 110 -12.21 4.68 -4.44
C ASP A 110 -13.53 3.91 -4.40
N GLU A 111 -13.50 2.61 -4.68
CA GLU A 111 -14.66 1.73 -4.55
C GLU A 111 -15.16 1.63 -3.10
N MET A 112 -14.23 1.49 -2.16
CA MET A 112 -14.55 1.33 -0.74
C MET A 112 -15.02 2.63 -0.08
N TYR A 113 -14.51 3.77 -0.54
CA TYR A 113 -14.74 5.09 0.08
C TYR A 113 -15.18 6.13 -0.96
N PRO A 114 -16.33 5.91 -1.65
CA PRO A 114 -16.80 6.76 -2.74
C PRO A 114 -17.16 8.19 -2.30
N GLN A 115 -17.38 8.41 -1.02
CA GLN A 115 -17.66 9.74 -0.44
C GLN A 115 -16.52 10.75 -0.65
N TYR A 116 -15.31 10.30 -0.89
CA TYR A 116 -14.17 11.18 -1.17
C TYR A 116 -14.00 11.54 -2.65
N GLY A 117 -14.84 10.98 -3.53
CA GLY A 117 -14.87 11.32 -4.97
C GLY A 117 -13.55 11.07 -5.69
N GLY A 118 -12.82 10.02 -5.32
CA GLY A 118 -11.53 9.64 -5.92
C GLY A 118 -10.35 10.53 -5.53
N ARG A 119 -10.53 11.45 -4.59
CA ARG A 119 -9.48 12.40 -4.19
C ARG A 119 -8.62 11.94 -3.02
N LEU A 120 -9.06 10.89 -2.29
CA LEU A 120 -8.39 10.45 -1.06
C LEU A 120 -7.00 9.89 -1.34
N GLY A 121 -6.85 9.11 -2.39
CA GLY A 121 -5.59 8.50 -2.80
C GLY A 121 -5.21 8.79 -4.24
N GLU A 122 -3.91 8.77 -4.53
CA GLU A 122 -3.38 8.94 -5.87
C GLU A 122 -2.17 8.03 -6.09
N VAL A 123 -1.98 7.58 -7.33
CA VAL A 123 -0.80 6.83 -7.73
C VAL A 123 0.33 7.81 -8.01
N ILE A 124 1.45 7.66 -7.31
CA ILE A 124 2.63 8.52 -7.46
C ILE A 124 3.84 7.64 -7.73
N THR A 125 4.20 7.50 -9.00
CA THR A 125 5.34 6.69 -9.45
C THR A 125 6.18 7.45 -10.45
N SER A 126 7.45 7.07 -10.60
CA SER A 126 8.39 7.71 -11.54
C SER A 126 7.98 7.62 -13.01
N ARG A 127 7.05 6.73 -13.34
CA ARG A 127 6.55 6.53 -14.72
C ARG A 127 5.48 7.53 -15.14
N MET A 128 4.96 8.34 -14.21
CA MET A 128 3.89 9.28 -14.50
C MET A 128 4.47 10.63 -14.96
N GLU A 129 4.07 11.11 -16.14
CA GLU A 129 4.55 12.37 -16.72
C GLU A 129 4.29 13.61 -15.85
N ARG A 130 3.28 13.55 -14.97
CA ARG A 130 2.86 14.67 -14.11
C ARG A 130 3.37 14.60 -12.67
N VAL A 131 4.39 13.80 -12.39
CA VAL A 131 4.87 13.62 -11.01
C VAL A 131 5.61 14.83 -10.50
N HIS A 132 6.47 15.40 -11.33
CA HIS A 132 7.36 16.49 -10.95
C HIS A 132 6.87 17.87 -11.44
N GLY A 133 7.34 18.93 -10.77
CA GLY A 133 7.07 20.31 -11.10
C GLY A 133 6.00 20.97 -10.23
N LYS A 134 5.86 22.27 -10.37
CA LYS A 134 4.81 23.05 -9.70
C LYS A 134 3.43 22.57 -10.18
N ARG A 135 2.59 22.08 -9.27
CA ARG A 135 1.31 21.43 -9.51
C ARG A 135 1.40 19.97 -10.01
N GLY A 136 2.58 19.32 -9.94
CA GLY A 136 2.69 17.88 -10.13
C GLY A 136 2.02 17.09 -9.00
N LEU A 137 1.85 15.78 -9.20
CA LEU A 137 1.20 14.93 -8.20
C LEU A 137 1.96 14.89 -6.86
N LEU A 138 3.29 14.94 -6.93
CA LEU A 138 4.13 15.00 -5.73
C LEU A 138 3.96 16.32 -4.99
N ASP A 139 3.88 17.44 -5.72
CA ASP A 139 3.62 18.77 -5.15
C ASP A 139 2.24 18.83 -4.49
N GLN A 140 1.21 18.27 -5.14
CA GLN A 140 -0.13 18.17 -4.57
C GLN A 140 -0.13 17.32 -3.29
N PHE A 141 0.50 16.15 -3.31
CA PHE A 141 0.61 15.30 -2.14
C PHE A 141 1.35 15.99 -0.99
N LYS A 142 2.38 16.77 -1.30
CA LYS A 142 3.22 17.48 -0.33
C LYS A 142 2.50 18.67 0.32
N ASN A 143 1.85 19.51 -0.49
CA ASN A 143 1.46 20.86 -0.12
C ASN A 143 -0.05 21.09 -0.02
N HIS A 144 -0.88 20.09 -0.38
CA HIS A 144 -2.33 20.20 -0.34
C HIS A 144 -2.94 19.16 0.60
N ASP A 145 -4.16 19.39 1.04
CA ASP A 145 -4.90 18.47 1.89
C ASP A 145 -5.13 17.11 1.22
N PHE A 146 -5.44 17.11 -0.06
CA PHE A 146 -5.61 15.91 -0.89
C PHE A 146 -4.61 15.89 -2.05
N PRO A 147 -4.14 14.70 -2.45
CA PRO A 147 -4.44 13.38 -1.87
C PRO A 147 -3.80 13.18 -0.49
N ARG A 148 -4.42 12.34 0.35
CA ARG A 148 -3.90 11.92 1.66
C ARG A 148 -3.02 10.68 1.55
N ILE A 149 -3.32 9.79 0.60
CA ILE A 149 -2.66 8.50 0.43
C ILE A 149 -1.94 8.49 -0.92
N ALA A 150 -0.63 8.26 -0.90
CA ALA A 150 0.19 8.05 -2.08
C ALA A 150 0.45 6.56 -2.28
N PHE A 151 -0.05 5.96 -3.37
CA PHE A 151 0.33 4.61 -3.78
C PHE A 151 1.58 4.69 -4.64
N SER A 152 2.70 4.16 -4.14
CA SER A 152 4.02 4.34 -4.74
C SER A 152 4.73 3.01 -5.02
N VAL A 153 5.57 3.03 -6.04
CA VAL A 153 6.48 1.95 -6.40
C VAL A 153 7.88 2.53 -6.46
N ASP A 154 8.73 2.18 -5.50
CA ASP A 154 10.18 2.50 -5.41
C ASP A 154 10.58 3.99 -5.50
N MET A 155 9.64 4.90 -5.74
CA MET A 155 9.95 6.32 -5.91
C MET A 155 10.04 7.08 -4.59
N LEU A 156 9.22 6.71 -3.62
CA LEU A 156 9.14 7.39 -2.33
C LEU A 156 10.00 6.70 -1.25
N ASP A 157 10.83 5.72 -1.64
CA ASP A 157 11.67 4.95 -0.73
C ASP A 157 12.89 5.76 -0.24
N THR A 158 13.34 6.76 -1.02
CA THR A 158 14.53 7.55 -0.71
C THR A 158 14.37 9.03 -1.06
N GLY A 159 14.84 9.89 -0.18
CA GLY A 159 15.11 11.29 -0.49
C GLY A 159 13.89 12.21 -0.57
N ILE A 160 12.73 11.82 -0.07
CA ILE A 160 11.55 12.69 -0.01
C ILE A 160 11.36 13.19 1.41
N ASP A 161 11.69 14.46 1.62
CA ASP A 161 11.40 15.15 2.86
C ASP A 161 9.97 15.70 2.83
N ILE A 162 9.02 14.89 3.31
CA ILE A 162 7.63 15.28 3.57
C ILE A 162 7.37 15.05 5.06
N ARG A 163 7.40 16.14 5.82
CA ARG A 163 7.32 16.08 7.29
C ARG A 163 5.96 15.64 7.81
N GLU A 164 4.91 15.82 7.01
CA GLU A 164 3.53 15.49 7.39
C GLU A 164 3.19 14.00 7.22
N ILE A 165 4.10 13.17 6.73
CA ILE A 165 3.86 11.72 6.62
C ILE A 165 3.85 11.12 8.02
N VAL A 166 2.72 10.50 8.36
CA VAL A 166 2.51 9.85 9.65
C VAL A 166 2.24 8.35 9.55
N ASN A 167 1.88 7.86 8.36
CA ASN A 167 1.68 6.43 8.12
C ASN A 167 2.52 5.93 6.96
N LEU A 168 3.17 4.77 7.17
CA LEU A 168 3.85 4.00 6.12
C LEU A 168 3.23 2.61 6.06
N VAL A 169 2.69 2.24 4.90
CA VAL A 169 2.04 0.95 4.67
C VAL A 169 2.84 0.15 3.65
N PHE A 170 3.32 -1.00 4.04
CA PHE A 170 4.05 -1.91 3.15
C PHE A 170 3.08 -2.98 2.63
N ALA A 171 2.45 -2.71 1.47
CA ALA A 171 1.64 -3.67 0.74
C ALA A 171 2.49 -4.57 -0.18
N LYS A 172 3.78 -4.66 0.11
CA LYS A 172 4.77 -5.52 -0.54
C LYS A 172 5.64 -6.22 0.51
N ARG A 173 6.29 -7.31 0.12
CA ARG A 173 7.24 -7.98 1.01
C ARG A 173 8.49 -7.10 1.18
N VAL A 174 8.83 -6.79 2.41
CA VAL A 174 10.09 -6.11 2.75
C VAL A 174 11.13 -7.19 3.05
N ARG A 175 12.24 -7.19 2.31
CA ARG A 175 13.40 -8.03 2.60
C ARG A 175 14.38 -7.19 3.42
N TYR A 176 14.77 -7.73 4.55
CA TYR A 176 15.84 -7.17 5.39
C TYR A 176 17.18 -7.70 4.94
#